data_32f5f9edff513ec68922f22f267f9556
#
_entry.id   32f5f9edff513ec68922f22f267f9556
#
_cell.length_a   1.000
_cell.length_b   1.000
_cell.length_c   1.000
_cell.angle_alpha   90.00
_cell.angle_beta   90.00
_cell.angle_gamma   90.00
#
_symmetry.space_group_name_H-M   'P 1'
#
loop_
_entity.id
_entity.type
_entity.pdbx_description
1 polymer ?
#
loop_
_entity_poly.entity_id
_entity_poly.type
_entity_poly.pdbx_seq_one_letter_code
_entity_poly.pdbx_strand_id
1 'polypeptide(L)'
;MIERIKEENVWDFLKKDGKPVMIYGMGNGAEKIISTLSTYQITVNEIFASDEFVRGHSFLGYKVLKYSEVCEKYDDFNVVLAFATHLENVIENIKKINSEHKVFAPDVPVAGGGLFTREYVKEHNDDFDFVYEHLADKKSKKDYIDILNFKVSGKVDYLLNSFCDKESIYRNILKLNDSESIVDLGAYDGDTIREFTAYTKGKYNKIIALEPDAKSYKKLIKNTAEMKNLETYNMGAWNEKDTLIFAKEQSRNSHISASGVPVKVTDIDSLIDCPVTMIKMDIEGSEMKALDGAKRIIKTYLPKLYVCAYHRNEDLFALGK
;
A
#
# COMPACT_ATOMS: atom_id res chain seq x y z
N MET A 1 -13.60 18.04 -6.86
CA MET A 1 -13.10 17.19 -5.72
C MET A 1 -12.67 18.03 -4.53
N ILE A 2 -11.93 19.10 -4.71
CA ILE A 2 -11.35 19.88 -3.60
C ILE A 2 -12.36 20.36 -2.56
N GLU A 3 -13.59 20.67 -2.94
CA GLU A 3 -14.66 21.07 -2.02
C GLU A 3 -15.11 19.93 -1.06
N ARG A 4 -14.83 18.67 -1.44
CA ARG A 4 -15.13 17.47 -0.63
C ARG A 4 -14.01 17.16 0.37
N ILE A 5 -12.81 17.77 0.20
CA ILE A 5 -11.68 17.60 1.12
C ILE A 5 -11.82 18.62 2.24
N LYS A 6 -12.16 18.12 3.42
CA LYS A 6 -12.44 18.96 4.61
C LYS A 6 -11.23 19.16 5.50
N GLU A 7 -10.18 18.38 5.27
CA GLU A 7 -9.01 18.30 6.13
C GLU A 7 -7.90 19.29 5.70
N GLU A 8 -7.12 19.76 6.66
CA GLU A 8 -5.86 20.44 6.42
C GLU A 8 -4.70 19.44 6.34
N ASN A 9 -3.60 19.84 5.71
CA ASN A 9 -2.41 18.99 5.61
C ASN A 9 -1.89 18.63 7.00
N VAL A 10 -1.56 17.36 7.21
CA VAL A 10 -1.05 16.87 8.50
C VAL A 10 0.18 17.65 9.00
N TRP A 11 1.07 18.01 8.09
CA TRP A 11 2.31 18.73 8.40
C TRP A 11 2.02 20.16 8.92
N ASP A 12 1.09 20.85 8.28
CA ASP A 12 0.66 22.19 8.69
C ASP A 12 -0.09 22.14 10.03
N PHE A 13 -0.96 21.11 10.19
CA PHE A 13 -1.65 20.86 11.45
C PHE A 13 -0.66 20.64 12.61
N LEU A 14 0.29 19.72 12.47
CA LEU A 14 1.25 19.38 13.53
C LEU A 14 2.11 20.60 13.91
N LYS A 15 2.54 21.39 12.92
CA LYS A 15 3.29 22.63 13.15
C LYS A 15 2.48 23.66 13.93
N LYS A 16 1.22 23.85 13.56
CA LYS A 16 0.30 24.84 14.17
C LYS A 16 -0.15 24.41 15.57
N ASP A 17 -0.44 23.13 15.77
CA ASP A 17 -0.88 22.58 17.05
C ASP A 17 0.20 22.69 18.14
N GLY A 18 1.48 22.57 17.75
CA GLY A 18 2.65 22.82 18.60
C GLY A 18 2.83 21.85 19.77
N LYS A 19 2.00 20.81 19.88
CA LYS A 19 2.15 19.76 20.90
C LYS A 19 3.36 18.89 20.62
N PRO A 20 3.94 18.24 21.65
CA PRO A 20 4.98 17.25 21.45
C PRO A 20 4.58 16.19 20.43
N VAL A 21 5.52 15.80 19.58
CA VAL A 21 5.30 14.79 18.53
C VAL A 21 6.07 13.52 18.87
N MET A 22 5.34 12.41 18.98
CA MET A 22 5.86 11.07 19.26
C MET A 22 5.77 10.20 18.02
N ILE A 23 6.85 9.51 17.67
CA ILE A 23 6.83 8.54 16.57
C ILE A 23 6.49 7.15 17.14
N TYR A 24 5.44 6.54 16.64
CA TYR A 24 5.11 5.15 16.94
C TYR A 24 5.63 4.26 15.83
N GLY A 25 6.72 3.55 16.11
CA GLY A 25 7.39 2.62 15.21
C GLY A 25 8.81 3.03 14.83
N MET A 26 9.49 2.12 14.14
CA MET A 26 10.89 2.22 13.73
C MET A 26 11.05 1.68 12.30
N GLY A 27 12.14 2.05 11.62
CA GLY A 27 12.48 1.55 10.28
C GLY A 27 12.32 2.61 9.20
N ASN A 28 12.33 2.22 7.93
CA ASN A 28 12.36 3.13 6.79
C ASN A 28 11.18 4.14 6.78
N GLY A 29 9.98 3.70 7.12
CA GLY A 29 8.81 4.60 7.23
C GLY A 29 9.04 5.71 8.24
N ALA A 30 9.60 5.37 9.42
CA ALA A 30 9.94 6.36 10.45
C ALA A 30 11.04 7.33 9.98
N GLU A 31 12.06 6.84 9.27
CA GLU A 31 13.12 7.69 8.73
C GLU A 31 12.57 8.73 7.74
N LYS A 32 11.72 8.30 6.80
CA LYS A 32 11.06 9.19 5.82
C LYS A 32 10.18 10.23 6.50
N ILE A 33 9.35 9.80 7.47
CA ILE A 33 8.46 10.70 8.22
C ILE A 33 9.28 11.72 9.04
N ILE A 34 10.30 11.28 9.77
CA ILE A 34 11.17 12.16 10.57
C ILE A 34 11.88 13.17 9.67
N SER A 35 12.39 12.74 8.53
CA SER A 35 12.99 13.63 7.53
C SER A 35 11.99 14.69 7.06
N THR A 36 10.75 14.29 6.76
CA THR A 36 9.71 15.24 6.34
C THR A 36 9.32 16.20 7.47
N LEU A 37 9.12 15.72 8.71
CA LEU A 37 8.87 16.57 9.88
C LEU A 37 9.95 17.64 10.04
N SER A 38 11.21 17.27 9.85
CA SER A 38 12.35 18.20 9.90
C SER A 38 12.25 19.31 8.85
N THR A 39 11.78 19.02 7.62
CA THR A 39 11.59 20.06 6.59
C THR A 39 10.50 21.07 6.97
N TYR A 40 9.50 20.64 7.74
CA TYR A 40 8.46 21.50 8.31
C TYR A 40 8.87 22.16 9.62
N GLN A 41 10.12 21.95 10.09
CA GLN A 41 10.62 22.45 11.38
C GLN A 41 9.83 21.91 12.60
N ILE A 42 9.34 20.69 12.50
CA ILE A 42 8.66 19.98 13.58
C ILE A 42 9.67 19.04 14.25
N THR A 43 9.83 19.21 15.56
CA THR A 43 10.75 18.39 16.37
C THR A 43 10.04 17.11 16.81
N VAL A 44 10.70 15.96 16.62
CA VAL A 44 10.29 14.70 17.25
C VAL A 44 10.79 14.69 18.70
N ASN A 45 9.90 14.45 19.64
CA ASN A 45 10.23 14.45 21.07
C ASN A 45 10.68 13.06 21.53
N GLU A 46 9.93 12.02 21.20
CA GLU A 46 10.25 10.63 21.59
C GLU A 46 9.88 9.66 20.46
N ILE A 47 10.49 8.47 20.52
CA ILE A 47 10.12 7.33 19.67
C ILE A 47 9.72 6.18 20.58
N PHE A 48 8.59 5.53 20.26
CA PHE A 48 8.12 4.39 21.03
C PHE A 48 7.66 3.25 20.12
N ALA A 49 7.57 2.05 20.70
CA ALA A 49 7.05 0.86 20.02
C ALA A 49 6.09 0.11 20.95
N SER A 50 5.32 -0.84 20.37
CA SER A 50 4.55 -1.79 21.18
C SER A 50 5.47 -2.57 22.11
N ASP A 51 5.00 -2.88 23.30
CA ASP A 51 5.83 -3.40 24.39
C ASP A 51 6.66 -4.64 24.02
N GLU A 52 6.09 -5.52 23.19
CA GLU A 52 6.78 -6.71 22.68
C GLU A 52 7.96 -6.42 21.75
N PHE A 53 8.03 -5.21 21.19
CA PHE A 53 9.11 -4.77 20.29
C PHE A 53 10.13 -3.87 20.98
N VAL A 54 9.89 -3.47 22.23
CA VAL A 54 10.86 -2.66 23.00
C VAL A 54 11.93 -3.57 23.59
N ARG A 55 13.14 -3.53 22.99
CA ARG A 55 14.28 -4.40 23.39
C ARG A 55 15.49 -3.60 23.89
N GLY A 56 15.26 -2.38 24.39
CA GLY A 56 16.35 -1.52 24.82
C GLY A 56 17.19 -0.93 23.68
N HIS A 57 16.63 -0.91 22.45
CA HIS A 57 17.31 -0.36 21.29
C HIS A 57 17.26 1.17 21.26
N SER A 58 18.20 1.75 20.54
CA SER A 58 18.09 3.14 20.06
C SER A 58 17.81 3.14 18.56
N PHE A 59 17.07 4.17 18.10
CA PHE A 59 16.78 4.39 16.71
C PHE A 59 17.02 5.88 16.38
N LEU A 60 17.88 6.17 15.42
CA LEU A 60 18.30 7.54 15.05
C LEU A 60 18.75 8.40 16.24
N GLY A 61 19.39 7.81 17.24
CA GLY A 61 19.84 8.49 18.46
C GLY A 61 18.79 8.62 19.57
N TYR A 62 17.53 8.26 19.33
CA TYR A 62 16.49 8.20 20.36
C TYR A 62 16.50 6.85 21.06
N LYS A 63 16.32 6.84 22.40
CA LYS A 63 15.95 5.62 23.13
C LYS A 63 14.53 5.24 22.74
N VAL A 64 14.29 4.01 22.31
CA VAL A 64 12.93 3.54 22.03
C VAL A 64 12.23 3.22 23.33
N LEU A 65 11.12 3.90 23.60
CA LEU A 65 10.32 3.82 24.82
C LEU A 65 9.12 2.86 24.65
N LYS A 66 8.54 2.48 25.79
CA LYS A 66 7.17 1.94 25.82
C LYS A 66 6.17 3.09 25.79
N TYR A 67 4.94 2.80 25.36
CA TYR A 67 3.87 3.79 25.39
C TYR A 67 3.63 4.36 26.81
N SER A 68 3.65 3.49 27.82
CA SER A 68 3.52 3.89 29.24
C SER A 68 4.61 4.86 29.69
N GLU A 69 5.87 4.65 29.28
CA GLU A 69 6.99 5.56 29.59
C GLU A 69 6.80 6.95 28.94
N VAL A 70 6.16 7.00 27.75
CA VAL A 70 5.81 8.27 27.11
C VAL A 70 4.72 8.99 27.91
N CYS A 71 3.66 8.31 28.31
CA CYS A 71 2.57 8.87 29.12
C CYS A 71 3.01 9.35 30.52
N GLU A 72 4.06 8.76 31.09
CA GLU A 72 4.66 9.25 32.34
C GLU A 72 5.39 10.59 32.18
N LYS A 73 5.86 10.90 30.97
CA LYS A 73 6.62 12.13 30.66
C LYS A 73 5.78 13.26 30.11
N TYR A 74 4.68 12.93 29.42
CA TYR A 74 3.88 13.89 28.66
C TYR A 74 2.39 13.61 28.87
N ASP A 75 1.65 14.63 29.27
CA ASP A 75 0.19 14.53 29.49
C ASP A 75 -0.59 14.61 28.18
N ASP A 76 -0.13 15.42 27.21
CA ASP A 76 -0.83 15.67 25.95
C ASP A 76 0.18 15.79 24.80
N PHE A 77 0.01 14.96 23.75
CA PHE A 77 0.92 14.88 22.63
C PHE A 77 0.22 14.34 21.37
N ASN A 78 0.83 14.55 20.22
CA ASN A 78 0.43 13.95 18.96
C ASN A 78 1.26 12.69 18.68
N VAL A 79 0.62 11.63 18.22
CA VAL A 79 1.27 10.38 17.81
C VAL A 79 1.31 10.30 16.30
N VAL A 80 2.49 10.02 15.75
CA VAL A 80 2.72 9.80 14.32
C VAL A 80 3.09 8.35 14.11
N LEU A 81 2.17 7.60 13.51
CA LEU A 81 2.33 6.19 13.18
C LEU A 81 3.25 6.03 11.96
N ALA A 82 4.30 5.25 12.10
CA ALA A 82 5.35 5.11 11.10
C ALA A 82 5.49 3.70 10.51
N PHE A 83 4.41 2.92 10.55
CA PHE A 83 4.34 1.57 9.97
C PHE A 83 2.92 1.23 9.54
N ALA A 84 2.79 0.28 8.62
CA ALA A 84 1.53 -0.35 8.29
C ALA A 84 1.40 -1.71 9.02
N THR A 85 0.18 -2.10 9.37
CA THR A 85 -0.09 -3.37 10.05
C THR A 85 -1.45 -3.94 9.68
N HIS A 86 -1.55 -5.26 9.71
CA HIS A 86 -2.81 -6.02 9.64
C HIS A 86 -3.02 -6.89 10.90
N LEU A 87 -2.13 -6.76 11.89
CA LEU A 87 -2.21 -7.50 13.15
C LEU A 87 -3.28 -6.90 14.05
N GLU A 88 -4.30 -7.68 14.40
CA GLU A 88 -5.45 -7.23 15.19
C GLU A 88 -5.05 -6.59 16.52
N ASN A 89 -4.14 -7.23 17.27
CA ASN A 89 -3.64 -6.69 18.53
C ASN A 89 -2.97 -5.32 18.39
N VAL A 90 -2.25 -5.09 17.29
CA VAL A 90 -1.60 -3.79 17.02
C VAL A 90 -2.64 -2.75 16.60
N ILE A 91 -3.65 -3.14 15.81
CA ILE A 91 -4.77 -2.26 15.43
C ILE A 91 -5.55 -1.83 16.68
N GLU A 92 -5.83 -2.76 17.62
CA GLU A 92 -6.50 -2.43 18.89
C GLU A 92 -5.66 -1.46 19.75
N ASN A 93 -4.35 -1.63 19.79
CA ASN A 93 -3.46 -0.67 20.44
C ASN A 93 -3.51 0.72 19.77
N ILE A 94 -3.53 0.78 18.44
CA ILE A 94 -3.67 2.05 17.70
C ILE A 94 -5.02 2.71 18.03
N LYS A 95 -6.12 1.97 18.06
CA LYS A 95 -7.44 2.48 18.43
C LYS A 95 -7.45 3.02 19.86
N LYS A 96 -6.84 2.27 20.81
CA LYS A 96 -6.70 2.72 22.20
C LYS A 96 -5.94 4.04 22.27
N ILE A 97 -4.76 4.13 21.65
CA ILE A 97 -3.96 5.36 21.64
C ILE A 97 -4.74 6.51 20.97
N ASN A 98 -5.49 6.23 19.88
CA ASN A 98 -6.30 7.24 19.19
C ASN A 98 -7.50 7.74 20.04
N SER A 99 -7.95 6.96 21.02
CA SER A 99 -8.95 7.41 21.98
C SER A 99 -8.39 8.31 23.09
N GLU A 100 -7.08 8.26 23.34
CA GLU A 100 -6.38 9.02 24.37
C GLU A 100 -5.67 10.26 23.81
N HIS A 101 -5.08 10.13 22.61
CA HIS A 101 -4.31 11.16 21.91
C HIS A 101 -4.65 11.17 20.42
N LYS A 102 -4.33 12.27 19.72
CA LYS A 102 -4.49 12.30 18.26
C LYS A 102 -3.43 11.44 17.58
N VAL A 103 -3.87 10.47 16.80
CA VAL A 103 -3.00 9.59 16.00
C VAL A 103 -3.07 9.95 14.53
N PHE A 104 -1.92 10.17 13.94
CA PHE A 104 -1.76 10.44 12.51
C PHE A 104 -0.88 9.38 11.87
N ALA A 105 -1.23 8.93 10.68
CA ALA A 105 -0.39 8.12 9.81
C ALA A 105 -0.12 8.93 8.51
N PRO A 106 0.86 9.85 8.53
CA PRO A 106 1.14 10.67 7.37
C PRO A 106 1.51 9.84 6.15
N ASP A 107 0.91 10.17 5.01
CA ASP A 107 1.26 9.55 3.75
C ASP A 107 2.60 10.12 3.25
N VAL A 108 3.59 9.24 3.16
CA VAL A 108 4.88 9.52 2.51
C VAL A 108 5.02 8.55 1.36
N PRO A 109 5.22 9.00 0.12
CA PRO A 109 5.14 8.14 -1.05
C PRO A 109 6.18 7.01 -1.00
N VAL A 110 5.76 5.81 -1.39
CA VAL A 110 6.62 4.64 -1.56
C VAL A 110 7.44 4.81 -2.82
N ALA A 111 6.80 5.22 -3.92
CA ALA A 111 7.40 5.48 -5.21
C ALA A 111 6.98 6.86 -5.74
N GLY A 112 7.74 7.42 -6.66
CA GLY A 112 7.50 8.78 -7.15
C GLY A 112 8.05 9.85 -6.22
N GLY A 113 7.45 11.02 -6.21
CA GLY A 113 7.90 12.17 -5.43
C GLY A 113 6.75 13.08 -4.97
N GLY A 114 7.08 14.01 -4.07
CA GLY A 114 6.12 14.96 -3.51
C GLY A 114 5.24 14.35 -2.41
N LEU A 115 4.64 15.23 -1.63
CA LEU A 115 3.67 14.86 -0.60
C LEU A 115 2.25 14.97 -1.15
N PHE A 116 1.35 14.12 -0.66
CA PHE A 116 -0.05 14.24 -0.97
C PHE A 116 -0.67 15.35 -0.10
N THR A 117 -0.92 16.51 -0.72
CA THR A 117 -1.41 17.69 -0.03
C THR A 117 -2.76 18.14 -0.58
N ARG A 118 -3.40 19.07 0.11
CA ARG A 118 -4.62 19.71 -0.37
C ARG A 118 -4.39 20.46 -1.69
N GLU A 119 -3.22 21.08 -1.84
CA GLU A 119 -2.78 21.75 -3.06
C GLU A 119 -2.66 20.77 -4.22
N TYR A 120 -2.07 19.57 -3.98
CA TYR A 120 -2.01 18.50 -4.97
C TYR A 120 -3.41 18.08 -5.46
N VAL A 121 -4.37 17.92 -4.52
CA VAL A 121 -5.76 17.60 -4.91
C VAL A 121 -6.38 18.74 -5.71
N LYS A 122 -6.07 20.01 -5.41
CA LYS A 122 -6.56 21.16 -6.15
C LYS A 122 -5.99 21.23 -7.57
N GLU A 123 -4.71 20.95 -7.74
CA GLU A 123 -4.02 20.92 -9.03
C GLU A 123 -4.58 19.82 -9.95
N HIS A 124 -4.97 18.68 -9.38
CA HIS A 124 -5.54 17.53 -10.09
C HIS A 124 -7.06 17.37 -9.86
N ASN A 125 -7.76 18.47 -9.57
CA ASN A 125 -9.18 18.45 -9.19
C ASN A 125 -10.05 17.68 -10.20
N ASP A 126 -9.87 17.94 -11.49
CA ASP A 126 -10.69 17.35 -12.55
C ASP A 126 -10.40 15.86 -12.75
N ASP A 127 -9.15 15.44 -12.49
CA ASP A 127 -8.74 14.05 -12.55
C ASP A 127 -9.40 13.24 -11.43
N PHE A 128 -9.39 13.77 -10.20
CA PHE A 128 -10.07 13.16 -9.05
C PHE A 128 -11.60 13.18 -9.20
N ASP A 129 -12.17 14.25 -9.73
CA ASP A 129 -13.61 14.33 -10.01
C ASP A 129 -14.02 13.32 -11.08
N PHE A 130 -13.22 13.14 -12.13
CA PHE A 130 -13.48 12.12 -13.16
C PHE A 130 -13.63 10.73 -12.53
N VAL A 131 -12.66 10.29 -11.71
CA VAL A 131 -12.74 8.97 -11.06
C VAL A 131 -13.94 8.88 -10.13
N TYR A 132 -14.14 9.90 -9.29
CA TYR A 132 -15.29 9.93 -8.37
C TYR A 132 -16.63 9.75 -9.07
N GLU A 133 -16.84 10.43 -10.19
CA GLU A 133 -18.11 10.33 -10.95
C GLU A 133 -18.31 8.94 -11.57
N HIS A 134 -17.22 8.24 -11.92
CA HIS A 134 -17.28 6.89 -12.51
C HIS A 134 -17.32 5.76 -11.48
N LEU A 135 -17.18 6.04 -10.19
CA LEU A 135 -17.35 5.02 -9.14
C LEU A 135 -18.79 4.51 -9.11
N ALA A 136 -18.94 3.18 -9.06
CA ALA A 136 -20.20 2.49 -9.29
C ALA A 136 -21.27 2.72 -8.21
N ASP A 137 -20.90 2.97 -6.96
CA ASP A 137 -21.83 3.01 -5.84
C ASP A 137 -21.46 4.05 -4.78
N LYS A 138 -22.42 4.30 -3.87
CA LYS A 138 -22.26 5.30 -2.80
C LYS A 138 -21.15 4.97 -1.81
N LYS A 139 -20.92 3.66 -1.55
CA LYS A 139 -19.87 3.23 -0.62
C LYS A 139 -18.50 3.53 -1.22
N SER A 140 -18.29 3.13 -2.47
CA SER A 140 -17.02 3.42 -3.20
C SER A 140 -16.76 4.92 -3.28
N LYS A 141 -17.79 5.73 -3.54
CA LYS A 141 -17.67 7.20 -3.53
C LYS A 141 -17.28 7.76 -2.16
N LYS A 142 -17.88 7.21 -1.10
CA LYS A 142 -17.53 7.60 0.29
C LYS A 142 -16.11 7.19 0.63
N ASP A 143 -15.74 5.94 0.39
CA ASP A 143 -14.42 5.41 0.69
C ASP A 143 -13.33 6.19 -0.07
N TYR A 144 -13.59 6.57 -1.31
CA TYR A 144 -12.68 7.39 -2.11
C TYR A 144 -12.42 8.77 -1.47
N ILE A 145 -13.49 9.45 -1.02
CA ILE A 145 -13.36 10.71 -0.29
C ILE A 145 -12.60 10.52 1.03
N ASP A 146 -12.90 9.45 1.77
CA ASP A 146 -12.26 9.15 3.03
C ASP A 146 -10.75 8.89 2.83
N ILE A 147 -10.36 8.14 1.80
CA ILE A 147 -8.96 7.92 1.46
C ILE A 147 -8.24 9.23 1.08
N LEU A 148 -8.88 10.10 0.30
CA LEU A 148 -8.29 11.40 -0.03
C LEU A 148 -8.12 12.28 1.21
N ASN A 149 -9.11 12.33 2.11
CA ASN A 149 -9.00 13.04 3.39
C ASN A 149 -7.91 12.41 4.29
N PHE A 150 -7.80 11.08 4.31
CA PHE A 150 -6.71 10.38 4.99
C PHE A 150 -5.35 10.81 4.45
N LYS A 151 -5.13 10.75 3.14
CA LYS A 151 -3.84 11.10 2.52
C LYS A 151 -3.42 12.55 2.81
N VAL A 152 -4.38 13.46 2.89
CA VAL A 152 -4.12 14.86 3.26
C VAL A 152 -3.82 15.01 4.75
N SER A 153 -4.64 14.41 5.62
CA SER A 153 -4.62 14.67 7.06
C SER A 153 -3.85 13.64 7.90
N GLY A 154 -3.59 12.46 7.37
CA GLY A 154 -3.03 11.34 8.13
C GLY A 154 -3.94 10.80 9.22
N LYS A 155 -5.19 11.26 9.39
CA LYS A 155 -6.09 10.81 10.45
C LYS A 155 -6.48 9.34 10.24
N VAL A 156 -6.11 8.49 11.18
CA VAL A 156 -6.32 7.04 11.09
C VAL A 156 -7.79 6.64 11.06
N ASP A 157 -8.69 7.48 11.56
CA ASP A 157 -10.14 7.22 11.57
C ASP A 157 -10.71 6.97 10.17
N TYR A 158 -10.19 7.67 9.16
CA TYR A 158 -10.60 7.46 7.76
C TYR A 158 -10.27 6.05 7.26
N LEU A 159 -9.10 5.52 7.60
CA LEU A 159 -8.72 4.14 7.25
C LEU A 159 -9.57 3.12 8.01
N LEU A 160 -9.78 3.35 9.31
CA LEU A 160 -10.61 2.45 10.14
C LEU A 160 -12.06 2.40 9.63
N ASN A 161 -12.60 3.53 9.16
CA ASN A 161 -13.97 3.62 8.63
C ASN A 161 -14.10 3.04 7.21
N SER A 162 -13.02 3.02 6.42
CA SER A 162 -13.01 2.49 5.05
C SER A 162 -12.63 1.01 4.99
N PHE A 163 -12.40 0.37 6.14
CA PHE A 163 -12.03 -1.04 6.19
C PHE A 163 -13.11 -1.92 5.56
N CYS A 164 -12.69 -2.84 4.71
CA CYS A 164 -13.53 -3.88 4.15
C CYS A 164 -12.85 -5.23 4.34
N ASP A 165 -13.56 -6.22 4.86
CA ASP A 165 -13.00 -7.56 4.99
C ASP A 165 -12.79 -8.21 3.62
N LYS A 166 -11.74 -9.01 3.53
CA LYS A 166 -11.34 -9.64 2.27
C LYS A 166 -12.38 -10.62 1.73
N GLU A 167 -13.08 -11.33 2.61
CA GLU A 167 -14.13 -12.26 2.18
C GLU A 167 -15.26 -11.52 1.47
N SER A 168 -15.65 -10.35 1.98
CA SER A 168 -16.63 -9.48 1.33
C SER A 168 -16.15 -8.99 -0.03
N ILE A 169 -14.87 -8.63 -0.16
CA ILE A 169 -14.27 -8.24 -1.45
C ILE A 169 -14.36 -9.39 -2.45
N TYR A 170 -13.93 -10.59 -2.07
CA TYR A 170 -13.92 -11.75 -2.95
C TYR A 170 -15.31 -12.19 -3.36
N ARG A 171 -16.27 -12.18 -2.41
CA ARG A 171 -17.64 -12.64 -2.63
C ARG A 171 -18.49 -11.63 -3.38
N ASN A 172 -18.47 -10.36 -2.96
CA ASN A 172 -19.48 -9.39 -3.37
C ASN A 172 -18.98 -8.47 -4.49
N ILE A 173 -17.67 -8.13 -4.51
CA ILE A 173 -17.08 -7.21 -5.48
C ILE A 173 -16.47 -8.02 -6.63
N LEU A 174 -15.48 -8.85 -6.35
CA LEU A 174 -14.79 -9.65 -7.38
C LEU A 174 -15.63 -10.86 -7.82
N LYS A 175 -16.59 -11.31 -7.00
CA LYS A 175 -17.47 -12.47 -7.30
C LYS A 175 -16.68 -13.66 -7.79
N LEU A 176 -15.64 -14.02 -7.03
CA LEU A 176 -14.75 -15.11 -7.38
C LEU A 176 -15.46 -16.46 -7.34
N ASN A 177 -15.09 -17.34 -8.27
CA ASN A 177 -15.66 -18.67 -8.41
C ASN A 177 -14.55 -19.73 -8.61
N ASP A 178 -14.94 -20.97 -8.79
CA ASP A 178 -14.05 -22.12 -8.92
C ASP A 178 -13.43 -22.31 -10.32
N SER A 179 -13.72 -21.42 -11.27
CA SER A 179 -13.25 -21.47 -12.65
C SER A 179 -12.32 -20.30 -13.02
N GLU A 180 -11.75 -19.62 -12.02
CA GLU A 180 -10.91 -18.46 -12.26
C GLU A 180 -9.58 -18.84 -12.92
N SER A 181 -9.15 -18.02 -13.87
CA SER A 181 -7.81 -17.98 -14.43
C SER A 181 -7.17 -16.65 -14.01
N ILE A 182 -6.19 -16.71 -13.12
CA ILE A 182 -5.66 -15.55 -12.39
C ILE A 182 -4.25 -15.23 -12.82
N VAL A 183 -3.97 -13.95 -12.97
CA VAL A 183 -2.61 -13.39 -13.07
C VAL A 183 -2.32 -12.59 -11.80
N ASP A 184 -1.30 -13.02 -11.04
CA ASP A 184 -0.83 -12.36 -9.82
C ASP A 184 0.50 -11.67 -10.10
N LEU A 185 0.48 -10.34 -10.20
CA LEU A 185 1.65 -9.51 -10.44
C LEU A 185 2.13 -8.94 -9.09
N GLY A 186 3.36 -9.27 -8.71
CA GLY A 186 3.90 -9.05 -7.38
C GLY A 186 3.41 -10.13 -6.41
N ALA A 187 3.70 -11.39 -6.74
CA ALA A 187 3.18 -12.54 -5.98
C ALA A 187 3.91 -12.78 -4.65
N TYR A 188 4.99 -12.05 -4.38
CA TYR A 188 5.80 -12.12 -3.14
C TYR A 188 6.17 -13.57 -2.77
N ASP A 189 5.65 -14.10 -1.67
CA ASP A 189 5.85 -15.49 -1.23
C ASP A 189 4.65 -16.39 -1.52
N GLY A 190 3.68 -15.91 -2.31
CA GLY A 190 2.44 -16.61 -2.65
C GLY A 190 1.32 -16.45 -1.62
N ASP A 191 1.37 -15.45 -0.76
CA ASP A 191 0.36 -15.19 0.26
C ASP A 191 -1.03 -14.97 -0.35
N THR A 192 -1.15 -14.08 -1.34
CA THR A 192 -2.41 -13.84 -2.05
C THR A 192 -2.93 -15.08 -2.77
N ILE A 193 -2.03 -15.87 -3.38
CA ILE A 193 -2.39 -17.12 -4.05
C ILE A 193 -2.98 -18.12 -3.06
N ARG A 194 -2.34 -18.30 -1.90
CA ARG A 194 -2.83 -19.19 -0.83
C ARG A 194 -4.19 -18.74 -0.29
N GLU A 195 -4.35 -17.43 -0.05
CA GLU A 195 -5.59 -16.84 0.41
C GLU A 195 -6.72 -17.07 -0.61
N PHE A 196 -6.46 -16.76 -1.86
CA PHE A 196 -7.39 -16.98 -2.96
C PHE A 196 -7.79 -18.46 -3.09
N THR A 197 -6.82 -19.37 -3.08
CA THR A 197 -7.10 -20.81 -3.19
C THR A 197 -7.81 -21.36 -1.97
N ALA A 198 -7.58 -20.82 -0.78
CA ALA A 198 -8.36 -21.15 0.41
C ALA A 198 -9.84 -20.73 0.22
N TYR A 199 -10.09 -19.53 -0.30
CA TYR A 199 -11.44 -19.04 -0.59
C TYR A 199 -12.17 -19.91 -1.61
N THR A 200 -11.52 -20.30 -2.72
CA THR A 200 -12.10 -21.16 -3.77
C THR A 200 -12.04 -22.67 -3.43
N LYS A 201 -11.60 -23.03 -2.21
CA LYS A 201 -11.44 -24.42 -1.76
C LYS A 201 -10.53 -25.24 -2.68
N GLY A 202 -9.47 -24.63 -3.15
CA GLY A 202 -8.48 -25.23 -4.04
C GLY A 202 -8.92 -25.39 -5.49
N LYS A 203 -10.05 -24.82 -5.88
CA LYS A 203 -10.57 -24.92 -7.26
C LYS A 203 -10.27 -23.65 -8.04
N TYR A 204 -9.65 -23.81 -9.18
CA TYR A 204 -9.37 -22.77 -10.17
C TYR A 204 -8.89 -23.41 -11.48
N ASN A 205 -8.95 -22.71 -12.59
CA ASN A 205 -8.46 -23.22 -13.87
C ASN A 205 -6.94 -23.07 -13.96
N LYS A 206 -6.41 -21.87 -13.76
CA LYS A 206 -4.98 -21.57 -13.89
C LYS A 206 -4.58 -20.37 -13.03
N ILE A 207 -3.36 -20.40 -12.52
CA ILE A 207 -2.72 -19.24 -11.89
C ILE A 207 -1.38 -19.00 -12.57
N ILE A 208 -1.10 -17.73 -12.90
CA ILE A 208 0.19 -17.28 -13.43
C ILE A 208 0.70 -16.20 -12.48
N ALA A 209 1.89 -16.39 -11.91
CA ALA A 209 2.43 -15.54 -10.89
C ALA A 209 3.80 -14.97 -11.29
N LEU A 210 3.97 -13.67 -11.17
CA LEU A 210 5.22 -12.95 -11.42
C LEU A 210 5.74 -12.36 -10.12
N GLU A 211 7.02 -12.62 -9.80
CA GLU A 211 7.72 -12.05 -8.66
C GLU A 211 9.17 -11.71 -9.04
N PRO A 212 9.54 -10.41 -9.06
CA PRO A 212 10.87 -9.98 -9.48
C PRO A 212 11.97 -10.27 -8.45
N ASP A 213 11.70 -10.18 -7.13
CA ASP A 213 12.72 -10.41 -6.12
C ASP A 213 13.05 -11.90 -6.01
N ALA A 214 14.32 -12.24 -6.25
CA ALA A 214 14.76 -13.63 -6.27
C ALA A 214 14.62 -14.36 -4.91
N LYS A 215 14.63 -13.63 -3.77
CA LYS A 215 14.44 -14.25 -2.46
C LYS A 215 12.96 -14.56 -2.22
N SER A 216 12.08 -13.61 -2.54
CA SER A 216 10.64 -13.77 -2.48
C SER A 216 10.17 -14.85 -3.46
N TYR A 217 10.69 -14.87 -4.67
CA TYR A 217 10.41 -15.89 -5.67
C TYR A 217 10.78 -17.32 -5.19
N LYS A 218 11.92 -17.50 -4.52
CA LYS A 218 12.28 -18.80 -3.92
C LYS A 218 11.27 -19.23 -2.86
N LYS A 219 10.73 -18.32 -2.06
CA LYS A 219 9.67 -18.62 -1.10
C LYS A 219 8.37 -18.94 -1.81
N LEU A 220 8.00 -18.18 -2.86
CA LEU A 220 6.84 -18.44 -3.71
C LEU A 220 6.86 -19.88 -4.21
N ILE A 221 7.93 -20.32 -4.89
CA ILE A 221 8.06 -21.71 -5.38
C ILE A 221 7.88 -22.71 -4.25
N LYS A 222 8.55 -22.50 -3.10
CA LYS A 222 8.48 -23.40 -1.95
C LYS A 222 7.06 -23.50 -1.39
N ASN A 223 6.39 -22.38 -1.22
CA ASN A 223 5.08 -22.29 -0.59
C ASN A 223 3.94 -22.79 -1.49
N THR A 224 4.18 -22.86 -2.79
CA THR A 224 3.18 -23.25 -3.79
C THR A 224 3.54 -24.58 -4.52
N ALA A 225 4.56 -25.31 -4.04
CA ALA A 225 5.11 -26.50 -4.70
C ALA A 225 4.09 -27.63 -4.99
N GLU A 226 3.05 -27.74 -4.17
CA GLU A 226 2.00 -28.75 -4.30
C GLU A 226 0.81 -28.29 -5.16
N MET A 227 0.81 -27.03 -5.59
CA MET A 227 -0.29 -26.47 -6.37
C MET A 227 -0.23 -26.93 -7.84
N LYS A 228 -1.38 -27.34 -8.35
CA LYS A 228 -1.52 -27.74 -9.77
C LYS A 228 -1.95 -26.52 -10.59
N ASN A 229 -1.65 -26.53 -11.89
CA ASN A 229 -2.03 -25.46 -12.82
C ASN A 229 -1.53 -24.08 -12.39
N LEU A 230 -0.37 -24.01 -11.74
CA LEU A 230 0.33 -22.80 -11.38
C LEU A 230 1.64 -22.68 -12.18
N GLU A 231 1.82 -21.55 -12.84
CA GLU A 231 3.06 -21.15 -13.48
C GLU A 231 3.65 -19.96 -12.75
N THR A 232 4.96 -19.98 -12.50
CA THR A 232 5.64 -18.90 -11.79
C THR A 232 6.83 -18.39 -12.59
N TYR A 233 7.05 -17.06 -12.56
CA TYR A 233 8.12 -16.40 -13.29
C TYR A 233 8.89 -15.44 -12.39
N ASN A 234 10.23 -15.58 -12.37
CA ASN A 234 11.09 -14.61 -11.66
C ASN A 234 11.36 -13.41 -12.55
N MET A 235 10.34 -12.57 -12.69
CA MET A 235 10.38 -11.33 -13.46
C MET A 235 9.31 -10.35 -12.99
N GLY A 236 9.48 -9.08 -13.31
CA GLY A 236 8.48 -8.05 -13.06
C GLY A 236 7.51 -7.88 -14.24
N ALA A 237 6.34 -7.31 -13.97
CA ALA A 237 5.40 -6.89 -14.99
C ALA A 237 5.72 -5.48 -15.49
N TRP A 238 5.69 -5.26 -16.78
CA TRP A 238 6.01 -4.01 -17.44
C TRP A 238 5.22 -3.87 -18.75
N ASN A 239 5.49 -2.83 -19.53
CA ASN A 239 4.84 -2.64 -20.83
C ASN A 239 5.56 -3.31 -22.02
N GLU A 240 6.76 -3.82 -21.80
CA GLU A 240 7.58 -4.53 -22.80
C GLU A 240 8.62 -5.41 -22.13
N LYS A 241 9.26 -6.30 -22.90
CA LYS A 241 10.39 -7.11 -22.41
C LYS A 241 11.63 -6.26 -22.30
N ASP A 242 12.20 -6.19 -21.08
CA ASP A 242 13.41 -5.42 -20.79
C ASP A 242 14.13 -5.98 -19.55
N THR A 243 15.23 -5.33 -19.19
CA THR A 243 15.94 -5.53 -17.94
C THR A 243 16.11 -4.18 -17.25
N LEU A 244 15.37 -3.97 -16.17
CA LEU A 244 15.38 -2.75 -15.39
C LEU A 244 16.25 -2.88 -14.15
N ILE A 245 16.75 -1.76 -13.65
CA ILE A 245 17.53 -1.72 -12.40
C ILE A 245 16.57 -1.41 -11.25
N PHE A 246 16.49 -2.31 -10.27
CA PHE A 246 15.68 -2.13 -9.07
C PHE A 246 16.59 -1.76 -7.89
N ALA A 247 16.13 -0.84 -7.05
CA ALA A 247 16.84 -0.46 -5.84
C ALA A 247 17.10 -1.67 -4.95
N LYS A 248 18.28 -1.75 -4.36
CA LYS A 248 18.68 -2.84 -3.46
C LYS A 248 18.15 -2.59 -2.04
N GLU A 249 16.88 -2.26 -1.89
CA GLU A 249 16.27 -2.17 -0.56
C GLU A 249 15.88 -3.57 -0.08
N GLN A 250 16.14 -3.83 1.21
CA GLN A 250 15.80 -5.13 1.81
C GLN A 250 14.29 -5.14 2.08
N SER A 251 13.55 -6.02 1.41
CA SER A 251 12.13 -6.31 1.59
C SER A 251 11.15 -5.72 0.56
N ARG A 252 9.88 -5.62 0.89
CA ARG A 252 8.72 -5.37 0.03
C ARG A 252 8.73 -4.10 -0.85
N ASN A 253 9.69 -3.19 -0.68
CA ASN A 253 9.71 -1.87 -1.33
C ASN A 253 10.73 -1.77 -2.47
N SER A 254 10.92 -2.80 -3.28
CA SER A 254 11.84 -2.75 -4.43
C SER A 254 11.21 -1.97 -5.58
N HIS A 255 11.73 -0.78 -5.87
CA HIS A 255 11.30 0.08 -6.98
C HIS A 255 12.42 0.29 -8.00
N ILE A 256 12.08 0.77 -9.20
CA ILE A 256 13.04 1.09 -10.26
C ILE A 256 13.96 2.23 -9.80
N SER A 257 15.27 2.03 -9.93
CA SER A 257 16.31 2.97 -9.47
C SER A 257 17.47 3.07 -10.47
N ALA A 258 18.25 4.14 -10.36
CA ALA A 258 19.49 4.32 -11.13
C ALA A 258 20.62 3.39 -10.66
N SER A 259 20.54 2.79 -9.46
CA SER A 259 21.53 1.86 -8.92
C SER A 259 20.83 0.71 -8.20
N GLY A 260 21.24 -0.54 -8.46
CA GLY A 260 20.59 -1.69 -7.83
C GLY A 260 20.89 -3.02 -8.50
N VAL A 261 19.91 -3.90 -8.52
CA VAL A 261 19.99 -5.24 -9.10
C VAL A 261 19.23 -5.27 -10.43
N PRO A 262 19.80 -5.86 -11.50
CA PRO A 262 19.08 -6.04 -12.75
C PRO A 262 17.94 -7.06 -12.56
N VAL A 263 16.76 -6.69 -12.98
CA VAL A 263 15.54 -7.50 -12.93
C VAL A 263 14.92 -7.58 -14.31
N LYS A 264 14.66 -8.79 -14.78
CA LYS A 264 13.93 -9.00 -16.03
C LYS A 264 12.48 -8.58 -15.85
N VAL A 265 11.94 -7.89 -16.85
CA VAL A 265 10.54 -7.52 -16.92
C VAL A 265 9.93 -7.96 -18.23
N THR A 266 8.60 -8.10 -18.26
CA THR A 266 7.87 -8.51 -19.45
C THR A 266 6.48 -7.87 -19.48
N ASP A 267 5.93 -7.73 -20.67
CA ASP A 267 4.52 -7.44 -20.85
C ASP A 267 3.68 -8.71 -20.75
N ILE A 268 2.50 -8.55 -20.20
CA ILE A 268 1.56 -9.66 -19.96
C ILE A 268 0.94 -10.16 -21.27
N ASP A 269 0.76 -9.26 -22.23
CA ASP A 269 0.18 -9.58 -23.53
C ASP A 269 1.04 -10.56 -24.34
N SER A 270 2.37 -10.49 -24.25
CA SER A 270 3.27 -11.43 -24.91
C SER A 270 3.55 -12.71 -24.11
N LEU A 271 3.38 -12.65 -22.78
CA LEU A 271 3.65 -13.79 -21.89
C LEU A 271 2.49 -14.79 -21.86
N ILE A 272 1.24 -14.31 -21.99
CA ILE A 272 0.03 -15.11 -21.73
C ILE A 272 -0.81 -15.23 -23.01
N ASP A 273 -1.12 -16.45 -23.41
CA ASP A 273 -1.92 -16.79 -24.59
C ASP A 273 -3.27 -17.45 -24.25
N CYS A 274 -3.61 -17.57 -22.97
CA CYS A 274 -4.84 -18.20 -22.50
C CYS A 274 -5.83 -17.16 -21.90
N PRO A 275 -7.12 -17.53 -21.77
CA PRO A 275 -8.11 -16.67 -21.12
C PRO A 275 -7.74 -16.32 -19.70
N VAL A 276 -7.92 -15.04 -19.33
CA VAL A 276 -7.69 -14.49 -18.00
C VAL A 276 -8.98 -13.90 -17.45
N THR A 277 -9.37 -14.27 -16.24
CA THR A 277 -10.61 -13.81 -15.59
C THR A 277 -10.34 -12.80 -14.47
N MET A 278 -9.10 -12.75 -13.97
CA MET A 278 -8.69 -11.81 -12.94
C MET A 278 -7.20 -11.46 -13.08
N ILE A 279 -6.88 -10.19 -12.88
CA ILE A 279 -5.50 -9.70 -12.73
C ILE A 279 -5.40 -8.98 -11.38
N LYS A 280 -4.51 -9.44 -10.50
CA LYS A 280 -4.11 -8.72 -9.28
C LYS A 280 -2.78 -8.03 -9.54
N MET A 281 -2.63 -6.78 -9.07
CA MET A 281 -1.39 -6.00 -9.16
C MET A 281 -1.07 -5.36 -7.82
N ASP A 282 0.11 -5.68 -7.30
CA ASP A 282 0.76 -5.04 -6.17
C ASP A 282 2.26 -5.04 -6.46
N ILE A 283 2.72 -4.05 -7.25
CA ILE A 283 4.02 -4.02 -7.93
C ILE A 283 4.80 -2.72 -7.73
N GLU A 284 4.57 -2.12 -6.56
CA GLU A 284 5.41 -1.05 -6.02
C GLU A 284 5.56 0.18 -6.94
N GLY A 285 4.43 0.59 -7.57
CA GLY A 285 4.34 1.79 -8.40
C GLY A 285 4.62 1.57 -9.90
N SER A 286 4.58 0.32 -10.36
CA SER A 286 4.70 -0.04 -11.78
C SER A 286 3.35 -0.38 -12.43
N GLU A 287 2.24 -0.18 -11.73
CA GLU A 287 0.89 -0.60 -12.11
C GLU A 287 0.47 -0.05 -13.48
N MET A 288 0.68 1.25 -13.74
CA MET A 288 0.36 1.87 -15.04
C MET A 288 1.11 1.19 -16.19
N LYS A 289 2.40 0.87 -15.99
CA LYS A 289 3.20 0.18 -17.01
C LYS A 289 2.72 -1.25 -17.25
N ALA A 290 2.37 -1.95 -16.17
CA ALA A 290 1.83 -3.31 -16.27
C ALA A 290 0.45 -3.34 -16.96
N LEU A 291 -0.43 -2.35 -16.69
CA LEU A 291 -1.69 -2.18 -17.41
C LEU A 291 -1.47 -1.91 -18.89
N ASP A 292 -0.49 -1.07 -19.24
CA ASP A 292 -0.09 -0.84 -20.64
C ASP A 292 0.35 -2.14 -21.33
N GLY A 293 1.08 -3.01 -20.62
CA GLY A 293 1.54 -4.31 -21.10
C GLY A 293 0.48 -5.43 -21.08
N ALA A 294 -0.72 -5.13 -20.60
CA ALA A 294 -1.85 -6.08 -20.51
C ALA A 294 -3.06 -5.66 -21.36
N LYS A 295 -2.92 -4.65 -22.22
CA LYS A 295 -4.02 -4.06 -22.99
C LYS A 295 -4.79 -5.05 -23.85
N ARG A 296 -4.11 -5.97 -24.53
CA ARG A 296 -4.73 -7.02 -25.34
C ARG A 296 -5.59 -7.95 -24.49
N ILE A 297 -5.02 -8.45 -23.39
CA ILE A 297 -5.70 -9.33 -22.45
C ILE A 297 -6.92 -8.63 -21.83
N ILE A 298 -6.75 -7.40 -21.35
CA ILE A 298 -7.84 -6.63 -20.75
C ILE A 298 -8.98 -6.43 -21.75
N LYS A 299 -8.68 -6.01 -23.00
CA LYS A 299 -9.69 -5.80 -24.02
C LYS A 299 -10.35 -7.08 -24.51
N THR A 300 -9.61 -8.19 -24.54
CA THR A 300 -10.11 -9.47 -25.08
C THR A 300 -10.97 -10.23 -24.08
N TYR A 301 -10.53 -10.27 -22.82
CA TYR A 301 -11.14 -11.15 -21.82
C TYR A 301 -11.93 -10.40 -20.75
N LEU A 302 -11.79 -9.06 -20.65
CA LEU A 302 -12.46 -8.21 -19.66
C LEU A 302 -12.30 -8.75 -18.23
N PRO A 303 -11.06 -9.03 -17.79
CA PRO A 303 -10.82 -9.60 -16.47
C PRO A 303 -11.22 -8.64 -15.35
N LYS A 304 -11.51 -9.19 -14.19
CA LYS A 304 -11.60 -8.42 -12.95
C LYS A 304 -10.22 -7.86 -12.63
N LEU A 305 -10.14 -6.59 -12.32
CA LEU A 305 -8.88 -5.93 -11.92
C LEU A 305 -8.88 -5.69 -10.41
N TYR A 306 -7.85 -6.20 -9.73
CA TYR A 306 -7.60 -5.99 -8.30
C TYR A 306 -6.23 -5.35 -8.15
N VAL A 307 -6.20 -4.01 -8.16
CA VAL A 307 -4.99 -3.20 -8.31
C VAL A 307 -4.77 -2.34 -7.08
N CYS A 308 -3.56 -2.37 -6.53
CA CYS A 308 -3.14 -1.46 -5.46
C CYS A 308 -2.93 -0.05 -6.03
N ALA A 309 -3.57 0.94 -5.41
CA ALA A 309 -3.56 2.34 -5.87
C ALA A 309 -2.98 3.29 -4.81
N TYR A 310 -1.93 2.87 -4.10
CA TYR A 310 -1.36 3.63 -2.99
C TYR A 310 0.15 3.91 -3.12
N HIS A 311 0.82 3.35 -4.11
CA HIS A 311 2.27 3.47 -4.24
C HIS A 311 2.72 4.85 -4.71
N ARG A 312 1.92 5.48 -5.59
CA ARG A 312 2.15 6.83 -6.12
C ARG A 312 0.96 7.72 -5.81
N ASN A 313 1.21 9.03 -5.73
CA ASN A 313 0.13 9.99 -5.51
C ASN A 313 -0.90 10.00 -6.64
N GLU A 314 -0.44 9.84 -7.89
CA GLU A 314 -1.28 9.80 -9.09
C GLU A 314 -2.10 8.52 -9.26
N ASP A 315 -1.75 7.41 -8.57
CA ASP A 315 -2.44 6.12 -8.74
C ASP A 315 -3.95 6.22 -8.49
N LEU A 316 -4.35 7.06 -7.53
CA LEU A 316 -5.75 7.27 -7.18
C LEU A 316 -6.62 7.86 -8.31
N PHE A 317 -6.01 8.45 -9.33
CA PHE A 317 -6.75 8.92 -10.50
C PHE A 317 -6.23 8.33 -11.82
N ALA A 318 -4.94 8.06 -11.94
CA ALA A 318 -4.38 7.58 -13.18
C ALA A 318 -4.79 6.14 -13.51
N LEU A 319 -4.88 5.27 -12.50
CA LEU A 319 -5.29 3.87 -12.68
C LEU A 319 -6.79 3.71 -12.99
N GLY A 320 -7.62 4.70 -12.67
CA GLY A 320 -9.06 4.69 -12.92
C GLY A 320 -9.48 5.30 -14.27
N LYS A 321 -8.53 5.86 -15.03
CA LYS A 321 -8.73 6.45 -16.36
C LYS A 321 -8.36 5.49 -17.47
#